data_8dd6872101e41cac2803bcfca088c8f5
#
_entry.id   8dd6872101e41cac2803bcfca088c8f5
#
_cell.length_a   1.000
_cell.length_b   1.000
_cell.length_c   1.000
_cell.angle_alpha   90.00
_cell.angle_beta   90.00
_cell.angle_gamma   90.00
#
_symmetry.space_group_name_H-M   'P 1'
#
loop_
_entity.id
_entity.type
_entity.pdbx_description
1 polymer ?
#
loop_
_entity_poly.entity_id
_entity_poly.type
_entity_poly.pdbx_seq_one_letter_code
_entity_poly.pdbx_strand_id
1 'polypeptide(L)'
;MNVADKMSSPHRLLIVGAGLTGSVTASLLRRKFPKNILNITVWEISRGAGGRMTTNRNPIDSRCTVDLGAQYISATSAYSRSHERYINLLLLPVLFINFDGVT
;
A
#
# COMPACT_ATOMS: atom_id res chain seq x y z
N MET A 1 14.54 -19.25 22.32
CA MET A 1 14.68 -19.39 20.86
C MET A 1 16.13 -19.11 20.49
N ASN A 2 16.82 -20.05 19.87
CA ASN A 2 18.19 -19.83 19.46
C ASN A 2 18.27 -19.05 18.14
N VAL A 3 19.48 -18.61 17.76
CA VAL A 3 19.68 -17.80 16.55
C VAL A 3 19.33 -18.59 15.28
N ALA A 4 19.56 -19.89 15.25
CA ALA A 4 19.25 -20.74 14.11
C ALA A 4 17.73 -20.80 13.84
N ASP A 5 16.90 -20.85 14.88
CA ASP A 5 15.44 -20.83 14.74
C ASP A 5 14.94 -19.51 14.17
N LYS A 6 15.57 -18.40 14.52
CA LYS A 6 15.25 -17.09 13.97
C LYS A 6 15.62 -16.95 12.49
N MET A 7 16.64 -17.67 12.05
CA MET A 7 17.14 -17.61 10.67
C MET A 7 16.46 -18.63 9.75
N SER A 8 15.75 -19.62 10.31
CA SER A 8 15.26 -20.77 9.54
C SER A 8 14.06 -20.44 8.64
N SER A 9 13.16 -19.53 9.06
CA SER A 9 12.02 -19.12 8.25
C SER A 9 11.45 -17.76 8.68
N PRO A 10 11.11 -16.90 7.74
CA PRO A 10 10.44 -15.64 8.06
C PRO A 10 9.00 -15.90 8.53
N HIS A 11 8.50 -15.02 9.37
CA HIS A 11 7.06 -14.96 9.65
C HIS A 11 6.31 -14.59 8.37
N ARG A 12 5.14 -15.18 8.17
CA ARG A 12 4.27 -14.88 7.04
C ARG A 12 3.07 -14.08 7.49
N LEU A 13 2.84 -12.95 6.84
CA LEU A 13 1.71 -12.08 7.09
C LEU A 13 0.88 -11.96 5.82
N LEU A 14 -0.41 -12.18 5.94
CA LEU A 14 -1.37 -11.93 4.87
C LEU A 14 -2.20 -10.70 5.22
N ILE A 15 -2.21 -9.73 4.31
CA ILE A 15 -3.10 -8.57 4.35
C ILE A 15 -4.16 -8.76 3.28
N VAL A 16 -5.41 -8.73 3.68
CA VAL A 16 -6.54 -8.85 2.75
C VAL A 16 -7.10 -7.45 2.45
N GLY A 17 -6.97 -7.04 1.21
CA GLY A 17 -7.35 -5.72 0.75
C GLY A 17 -6.17 -4.75 0.61
N ALA A 18 -6.00 -4.23 -0.60
CA ALA A 18 -4.97 -3.24 -0.93
C ALA A 18 -5.55 -1.82 -1.06
N GLY A 19 -6.48 -1.47 -0.19
CA GLY A 19 -6.94 -0.10 -0.01
C GLY A 19 -5.90 0.73 0.74
N LEU A 20 -6.26 1.94 1.15
CA LEU A 20 -5.34 2.84 1.84
C LEU A 20 -4.76 2.19 3.11
N THR A 21 -5.61 1.63 3.96
CA THR A 21 -5.19 1.02 5.23
C THR A 21 -4.26 -0.17 5.01
N GLY A 22 -4.65 -1.10 4.15
CA GLY A 22 -3.84 -2.29 3.86
C GLY A 22 -2.50 -1.94 3.23
N SER A 23 -2.49 -1.00 2.31
CA SER A 23 -1.29 -0.54 1.61
C SER A 23 -0.31 0.18 2.55
N VAL A 24 -0.81 1.09 3.38
CA VAL A 24 0.03 1.80 4.37
C VAL A 24 0.57 0.83 5.40
N THR A 25 -0.24 -0.11 5.87
CA THR A 25 0.19 -1.15 6.81
C THR A 25 1.33 -1.99 6.23
N ALA A 26 1.17 -2.47 4.99
CA ALA A 26 2.20 -3.24 4.30
C ALA A 26 3.50 -2.43 4.15
N SER A 27 3.39 -1.18 3.75
CA SER A 27 4.52 -0.27 3.57
C SER A 27 5.28 -0.04 4.88
N LEU A 28 4.57 0.25 5.97
CA LEU A 28 5.17 0.48 7.29
C LEU A 28 5.90 -0.76 7.80
N LEU A 29 5.26 -1.92 7.69
CA LEU A 29 5.85 -3.19 8.13
C LEU A 29 7.07 -3.55 7.28
N ARG A 30 7.02 -3.33 5.97
CA ARG A 30 8.17 -3.59 5.10
C ARG A 30 9.37 -2.69 5.41
N ARG A 31 9.14 -1.46 5.81
CA ARG A 31 10.20 -0.55 6.24
C ARG A 31 10.82 -0.96 7.57
N LYS A 32 10.03 -1.54 8.45
CA LYS A 32 10.46 -1.93 9.79
C LYS A 32 11.13 -3.30 9.83
N PHE A 33 10.65 -4.23 9.00
CA PHE A 33 11.10 -5.62 9.01
C PHE A 33 11.59 -6.04 7.63
N PRO A 34 12.83 -6.55 7.51
CA PRO A 34 13.34 -7.07 6.24
C PRO A 34 12.65 -8.38 5.83
N LYS A 35 12.83 -8.77 4.56
CA LYS A 35 12.20 -9.97 3.98
C LYS A 35 12.56 -11.28 4.68
N ASN A 36 13.76 -11.35 5.25
CA ASN A 36 14.21 -12.53 5.99
C ASN A 36 13.54 -12.67 7.36
N ILE A 37 12.89 -11.63 7.86
CA ILE A 37 12.14 -11.66 9.13
C ILE A 37 10.64 -11.74 8.88
N LEU A 38 10.13 -10.96 7.93
CA LEU A 38 8.69 -10.87 7.65
C LEU A 38 8.43 -10.93 6.15
N ASN A 39 7.68 -11.95 5.75
CA ASN A 39 7.17 -12.09 4.39
C ASN A 39 5.72 -11.58 4.37
N ILE A 40 5.47 -10.54 3.59
CA ILE A 40 4.17 -9.88 3.50
C ILE A 40 3.54 -10.22 2.16
N THR A 41 2.34 -10.76 2.21
CA THR A 41 1.49 -10.98 1.03
C THR A 41 0.25 -10.10 1.15
N VAL A 42 -0.12 -9.42 0.08
CA VAL A 42 -1.33 -8.61 0.03
C VAL A 42 -2.25 -9.20 -1.04
N TRP A 43 -3.48 -9.54 -0.65
CA TRP A 43 -4.51 -10.02 -1.56
C TRP A 43 -5.48 -8.88 -1.88
N GLU A 44 -5.74 -8.68 -3.17
CA GLU A 44 -6.68 -7.70 -3.65
C GLU A 44 -7.62 -8.35 -4.67
N ILE A 45 -8.93 -8.20 -4.44
CA ILE A 45 -9.95 -8.79 -5.30
C ILE A 45 -10.22 -7.96 -6.57
N SER A 46 -9.99 -6.65 -6.50
CA SER A 46 -10.18 -5.77 -7.66
C SER A 46 -9.00 -5.84 -8.63
N ARG A 47 -9.13 -5.15 -9.76
CA ARG A 47 -8.09 -5.14 -10.81
C ARG A 47 -6.81 -4.40 -10.41
N GLY A 48 -6.84 -3.64 -9.34
CA GLY A 48 -5.68 -2.87 -8.87
C GLY A 48 -5.81 -2.45 -7.43
N ALA A 49 -4.70 -2.01 -6.87
CA ALA A 49 -4.65 -1.48 -5.52
C ALA A 49 -5.32 -0.10 -5.43
N GLY A 50 -5.67 0.32 -4.23
CA GLY A 50 -6.17 1.66 -3.96
C GLY A 50 -7.55 1.72 -3.32
N GLY A 51 -8.41 0.73 -3.55
CA GLY A 51 -9.76 0.71 -2.99
C GLY A 51 -10.55 1.98 -3.36
N ARG A 52 -11.04 2.69 -2.35
CA ARG A 52 -11.77 3.96 -2.53
C ARG A 52 -10.89 5.15 -2.94
N MET A 53 -9.58 4.97 -2.97
CA MET A 53 -8.62 5.96 -3.48
C MET A 53 -8.27 5.73 -4.96
N THR A 54 -8.84 4.72 -5.58
CA THR A 54 -8.47 4.32 -6.94
C THR A 54 -9.21 5.14 -7.99
N THR A 55 -8.60 5.20 -9.17
CA THR A 55 -9.23 5.74 -10.38
C THR A 55 -9.82 4.59 -11.19
N ASN A 56 -11.09 4.69 -11.53
CA ASN A 56 -11.74 3.73 -12.42
C ASN A 56 -11.45 4.09 -13.88
N ARG A 57 -11.12 3.08 -14.66
CA ARG A 57 -10.86 3.24 -16.09
C ARG A 57 -11.90 2.51 -16.91
N ASN A 58 -12.33 3.14 -18.00
CA ASN A 58 -13.23 2.49 -18.95
C ASN A 58 -12.51 1.28 -19.58
N PRO A 59 -13.12 0.09 -19.55
CA PRO A 59 -12.49 -1.11 -20.13
C PRO A 59 -12.33 -1.05 -21.65
N ILE A 60 -13.10 -0.21 -22.35
CA ILE A 60 -13.03 -0.02 -23.79
C ILE A 60 -12.01 1.06 -24.17
N ASP A 61 -11.98 2.17 -23.41
CA ASP A 61 -11.04 3.27 -23.61
C ASP A 61 -10.40 3.67 -22.28
N SER A 62 -9.16 3.23 -22.04
CA SER A 62 -8.42 3.48 -20.81
C SER A 62 -8.10 4.96 -20.55
N ARG A 63 -8.30 5.85 -21.53
CA ARG A 63 -8.15 7.29 -21.36
C ARG A 63 -9.34 7.92 -20.64
N CYS A 64 -10.49 7.26 -20.68
CA CYS A 64 -11.67 7.67 -19.91
C CYS A 64 -11.57 7.17 -18.49
N THR A 65 -11.37 8.07 -17.54
CA THR A 65 -11.14 7.77 -16.13
C THR A 65 -12.09 8.56 -15.23
N VAL A 66 -12.36 7.98 -14.06
CA VAL A 66 -13.16 8.60 -12.99
C VAL A 66 -12.54 8.24 -11.65
N ASP A 67 -12.34 9.21 -10.79
CA ASP A 67 -11.90 8.95 -9.42
C ASP A 67 -13.05 8.46 -8.55
N LEU A 68 -12.82 7.35 -7.83
CA LEU A 68 -13.85 6.62 -7.11
C LEU A 68 -14.06 7.08 -5.67
N GLY A 69 -13.79 8.29 -5.34
CA GLY A 69 -14.16 8.76 -4.02
C GLY A 69 -13.28 9.86 -3.45
N ALA A 70 -12.05 9.59 -3.12
CA ALA A 70 -11.20 10.59 -2.50
C ALA A 70 -10.78 11.67 -3.51
N GLN A 71 -11.28 12.88 -3.30
CA GLN A 71 -10.98 14.03 -4.15
C GLN A 71 -9.95 14.97 -3.53
N TYR A 72 -9.80 14.92 -2.23
CA TYR A 72 -8.86 15.75 -1.48
C TYR A 72 -8.47 15.08 -0.16
N ILE A 73 -7.37 15.55 0.41
CA ILE A 73 -6.89 15.14 1.72
C ILE A 73 -6.93 16.36 2.64
N SER A 74 -7.59 16.21 3.78
CA SER A 74 -7.57 17.22 4.83
C SER A 74 -6.60 16.77 5.92
N ALA A 75 -5.69 17.66 6.29
CA ALA A 75 -4.75 17.38 7.36
C ALA A 75 -4.38 18.66 8.10
N THR A 76 -4.26 18.59 9.44
CA THR A 76 -3.69 19.67 10.22
C THR A 76 -2.18 19.79 9.92
N SER A 77 -1.60 20.94 10.22
CA SER A 77 -0.15 21.15 10.00
C SER A 77 0.70 20.13 10.77
N ALA A 78 0.30 19.78 11.98
CA ALA A 78 1.00 18.78 12.78
C ALA A 78 0.88 17.39 12.16
N TYR A 79 -0.31 17.00 11.71
CA TYR A 79 -0.55 15.73 11.04
C TYR A 79 0.23 15.65 9.72
N SER A 80 0.21 16.70 8.92
CA SER A 80 0.97 16.75 7.66
C SER A 80 2.45 16.56 7.85
N ARG A 81 3.04 17.16 8.87
CA ARG A 81 4.48 17.00 9.19
C ARG A 81 4.82 15.58 9.61
N SER A 82 3.99 14.95 10.44
CA SER A 82 4.24 13.57 10.87
C SER A 82 4.03 12.54 9.76
N HIS A 83 3.23 12.85 8.73
CA HIS A 83 2.88 11.96 7.64
C HIS A 83 3.27 12.51 6.26
N GLU A 84 4.20 13.46 6.22
CA GLU A 84 4.61 14.17 5.00
C GLU A 84 4.94 13.21 3.85
N ARG A 85 5.64 12.12 4.12
CA ARG A 85 5.99 11.15 3.10
C ARG A 85 4.77 10.55 2.40
N TYR A 86 3.74 10.19 3.15
CA TYR A 86 2.53 9.58 2.58
C TYR A 86 1.67 10.61 1.86
N ILE A 87 1.56 11.81 2.41
CA ILE A 87 0.81 12.90 1.80
C ILE A 87 1.46 13.30 0.48
N ASN A 88 2.77 13.43 0.43
CA ASN A 88 3.50 13.78 -0.80
C ASN A 88 3.35 12.68 -1.87
N LEU A 89 3.38 11.40 -1.48
CA LEU A 89 3.13 10.29 -2.40
C LEU A 89 1.72 10.33 -2.99
N LEU A 90 0.72 10.67 -2.19
CA LEU A 90 -0.67 10.78 -2.66
C LEU A 90 -0.91 11.97 -3.58
N LEU A 91 -0.08 13.01 -3.48
CA LEU A 91 -0.16 14.19 -4.34
C LEU A 91 0.57 14.02 -5.67
N LEU A 92 1.35 12.96 -5.85
CA LEU A 92 2.01 12.68 -7.13
C LEU A 92 0.98 12.25 -8.18
N PRO A 93 1.07 12.80 -9.41
CA PRO A 93 0.10 12.50 -10.49
C PRO A 93 0.19 11.06 -11.00
N VAL A 94 1.26 10.33 -10.65
CA VAL A 94 1.46 8.93 -11.01
C VAL A 94 1.89 8.18 -9.77
N LEU A 95 0.92 7.60 -9.08
CA LEU A 95 1.19 6.76 -7.93
C LEU A 95 1.41 5.32 -8.37
N PHE A 96 2.65 4.98 -8.70
CA PHE A 96 3.04 3.58 -8.78
C PHE A 96 3.52 3.12 -7.42
N ILE A 97 2.63 2.51 -6.67
CA ILE A 97 3.04 1.78 -5.48
C ILE A 97 3.50 0.40 -5.98
N ASN A 98 4.81 0.26 -6.17
CA ASN A 98 5.41 -1.04 -6.38
C ASN A 98 5.39 -1.78 -5.04
N PHE A 99 4.42 -2.63 -4.87
CA PHE A 99 4.42 -3.60 -3.79
C PHE A 99 5.27 -4.79 -4.24
N ASP A 100 6.53 -4.84 -3.81
CA ASP A 100 7.31 -6.07 -3.90
C ASP A 100 6.61 -7.15 -3.08
N GLY A 101 5.98 -8.09 -3.77
CA GLY A 101 5.29 -9.21 -3.14
C GLY A 101 3.76 -9.12 -3.11
N VAL A 102 3.16 -8.30 -3.97
CA VAL A 102 1.74 -8.42 -4.30
C VAL A 102 1.57 -9.61 -5.24
N THR A 103 0.86 -10.58 -4.79
CA THR A 103 0.45 -11.73 -5.60
C THR A 103 -1.03 -11.70 -5.87
#